data_0f42716a8b33d429cf418a1c820f0a5e
#
_entry.id   0f42716a8b33d429cf418a1c820f0a5e
#
_cell.length_a   1.000
_cell.length_b   1.000
_cell.length_c   1.000
_cell.angle_alpha   90.00
_cell.angle_beta   90.00
_cell.angle_gamma   90.00
#
_symmetry.space_group_name_H-M   'P 1'
#
loop_
_entity.id
_entity.type
_entity.pdbx_description
1 polymer ?
#
loop_
_entity_poly.entity_id
_entity_poly.type
_entity_poly.pdbx_seq_one_letter_code
_entity_poly.pdbx_strand_id
1 'polypeptide(L)'
;MSKITLPVLLLLLACARAPEAAPPTPPPPKPAPVAPPHIDLVATPVAGAVAAYVRGEQARAAADHRKLLVYVGATWCEPCRRFHDAAKAGLVDQDLGTLRLLEFDLDRDRERLAADGYASQMIPLFALPAADGKATGKAIQGSIKGDGAVGNLVPRLIELLR
;
A
#
# COMPACT_ATOMS: atom_id res chain seq x y z
N MET A 1 -90.83 -36.85 -14.31
CA MET A 1 -90.18 -36.82 -12.98
C MET A 1 -88.77 -36.31 -13.13
N SER A 2 -88.63 -34.97 -13.07
CA SER A 2 -87.37 -34.28 -13.34
C SER A 2 -86.76 -33.85 -11.98
N LYS A 3 -85.58 -34.36 -11.69
CA LYS A 3 -84.79 -33.96 -10.48
C LYS A 3 -83.88 -32.77 -10.82
N ILE A 4 -84.19 -31.63 -10.21
CA ILE A 4 -83.43 -30.43 -10.32
C ILE A 4 -82.33 -30.51 -9.24
N THR A 5 -81.06 -30.58 -9.69
CA THR A 5 -79.88 -30.56 -8.83
C THR A 5 -79.37 -29.13 -8.78
N LEU A 6 -79.38 -28.51 -7.61
CA LEU A 6 -78.88 -27.16 -7.36
C LEU A 6 -77.37 -27.21 -7.08
N PRO A 7 -76.52 -26.44 -7.76
CA PRO A 7 -75.10 -26.39 -7.40
C PRO A 7 -74.88 -25.44 -6.23
N VAL A 8 -74.24 -25.95 -5.21
CA VAL A 8 -73.71 -25.15 -4.05
C VAL A 8 -72.50 -24.36 -4.51
N LEU A 9 -72.63 -23.04 -4.57
CA LEU A 9 -71.57 -22.10 -4.86
C LEU A 9 -70.72 -21.87 -3.60
N LEU A 10 -69.56 -22.47 -3.55
CA LEU A 10 -68.58 -22.30 -2.45
C LEU A 10 -67.81 -21.00 -2.66
N LEU A 11 -68.13 -19.96 -1.90
CA LEU A 11 -67.38 -18.70 -1.87
C LEU A 11 -66.08 -18.91 -1.08
N LEU A 12 -64.98 -18.99 -1.80
CA LEU A 12 -63.65 -18.94 -1.21
C LEU A 12 -63.26 -17.46 -0.92
N LEU A 13 -63.31 -17.06 0.36
CA LEU A 13 -62.76 -15.80 0.84
C LEU A 13 -61.22 -15.91 0.79
N ALA A 14 -60.62 -15.33 -0.23
CA ALA A 14 -59.17 -15.14 -0.28
C ALA A 14 -58.79 -13.95 0.63
N CYS A 15 -58.30 -14.24 1.83
CA CYS A 15 -57.60 -13.24 2.65
C CYS A 15 -56.33 -12.81 1.96
N ALA A 16 -56.36 -11.69 1.26
CA ALA A 16 -55.14 -11.03 0.77
C ALA A 16 -54.35 -10.48 1.95
N ARG A 17 -53.23 -11.17 2.28
CA ARG A 17 -52.30 -10.71 3.28
C ARG A 17 -51.52 -9.53 2.67
N ALA A 18 -51.65 -8.35 3.25
CA ALA A 18 -50.90 -7.18 2.85
C ALA A 18 -49.38 -7.47 3.00
N PRO A 19 -48.53 -7.04 2.05
CA PRO A 19 -47.07 -7.20 2.19
C PRO A 19 -46.59 -6.42 3.40
N GLU A 20 -46.05 -7.14 4.38
CA GLU A 20 -45.37 -6.57 5.55
C GLU A 20 -44.17 -5.76 5.06
N ALA A 21 -44.15 -4.45 5.35
CA ALA A 21 -43.09 -3.56 4.99
C ALA A 21 -41.79 -4.06 5.62
N ALA A 22 -40.76 -4.30 4.79
CA ALA A 22 -39.42 -4.67 5.26
C ALA A 22 -38.89 -3.64 6.25
N PRO A 23 -38.24 -4.04 7.35
CA PRO A 23 -37.66 -3.11 8.31
C PRO A 23 -36.67 -2.18 7.63
N PRO A 24 -36.59 -0.91 8.04
CA PRO A 24 -35.65 0.05 7.43
C PRO A 24 -34.20 -0.46 7.56
N THR A 25 -33.50 -0.50 6.45
CA THR A 25 -32.08 -0.86 6.40
C THR A 25 -31.30 0.09 7.31
N PRO A 26 -30.48 -0.40 8.25
CA PRO A 26 -29.67 0.48 9.10
C PRO A 26 -28.76 1.38 8.22
N PRO A 27 -28.54 2.63 8.61
CA PRO A 27 -27.66 3.52 7.86
C PRO A 27 -26.27 2.91 7.77
N PRO A 28 -25.55 3.12 6.65
CA PRO A 28 -24.18 2.62 6.49
C PRO A 28 -23.31 3.12 7.64
N PRO A 29 -22.41 2.27 8.17
CA PRO A 29 -21.53 2.66 9.25
C PRO A 29 -20.72 3.90 8.84
N LYS A 30 -20.67 4.89 9.74
CA LYS A 30 -19.86 6.10 9.55
C LYS A 30 -18.42 5.67 9.29
N PRO A 31 -17.74 6.19 8.22
CA PRO A 31 -16.34 5.88 7.98
C PRO A 31 -15.51 6.10 9.25
N ALA A 32 -14.73 5.09 9.63
CA ALA A 32 -13.79 5.24 10.74
C ALA A 32 -12.82 6.39 10.43
N PRO A 33 -12.37 7.15 11.44
CA PRO A 33 -11.35 8.18 11.25
C PRO A 33 -10.14 7.57 10.54
N VAL A 34 -9.82 8.06 9.34
CA VAL A 34 -8.61 7.63 8.64
C VAL A 34 -7.44 8.16 9.43
N ALA A 35 -6.58 7.26 9.93
CA ALA A 35 -5.34 7.67 10.58
C ALA A 35 -4.54 8.55 9.60
N PRO A 36 -3.80 9.58 10.10
CA PRO A 36 -2.96 10.39 9.24
C PRO A 36 -1.98 9.47 8.49
N PRO A 37 -1.68 9.78 7.23
CA PRO A 37 -0.79 8.96 6.42
C PRO A 37 0.58 8.89 7.09
N HIS A 38 1.09 7.68 7.29
CA HIS A 38 2.41 7.39 7.84
C HIS A 38 3.20 6.61 6.79
N ILE A 39 4.52 6.91 6.68
CA ILE A 39 5.41 6.18 5.78
C ILE A 39 5.39 4.68 6.11
N ASP A 40 5.21 3.85 5.09
CA ASP A 40 5.10 2.40 5.26
C ASP A 40 6.46 1.74 4.97
N LEU A 41 7.13 1.27 6.03
CA LEU A 41 8.43 0.61 5.97
C LEU A 41 8.21 -0.90 5.89
N VAL A 42 8.52 -1.50 4.75
CA VAL A 42 8.26 -2.91 4.45
C VAL A 42 9.56 -3.69 4.41
N ALA A 43 9.77 -4.55 5.41
CA ALA A 43 10.92 -5.44 5.44
C ALA A 43 10.85 -6.46 4.28
N THR A 44 11.96 -6.63 3.57
CA THR A 44 12.03 -7.49 2.40
C THR A 44 12.47 -8.92 2.74
N PRO A 45 12.02 -9.94 1.98
CA PRO A 45 12.46 -11.31 2.18
C PRO A 45 13.96 -11.44 1.90
N VAL A 46 14.61 -12.37 2.62
CA VAL A 46 16.05 -12.60 2.53
C VAL A 46 16.49 -13.33 1.25
N ALA A 47 15.54 -13.84 0.46
CA ALA A 47 15.81 -14.61 -0.76
C ALA A 47 14.75 -14.33 -1.84
N GLY A 48 15.03 -14.80 -3.06
CA GLY A 48 14.16 -14.66 -4.21
C GLY A 48 14.54 -13.48 -5.13
N ALA A 49 13.92 -13.42 -6.31
CA ALA A 49 14.14 -12.36 -7.27
C ALA A 49 13.54 -11.03 -6.78
N VAL A 50 14.35 -9.97 -6.75
CA VAL A 50 13.94 -8.63 -6.30
C VAL A 50 12.79 -8.11 -7.16
N ALA A 51 12.91 -8.17 -8.50
CA ALA A 51 11.88 -7.67 -9.39
C ALA A 51 10.52 -8.35 -9.19
N ALA A 52 10.49 -9.66 -8.93
CA ALA A 52 9.23 -10.39 -8.68
C ALA A 52 8.55 -9.91 -7.38
N TYR A 53 9.33 -9.71 -6.32
CA TYR A 53 8.83 -9.18 -5.06
C TYR A 53 8.33 -7.74 -5.20
N VAL A 54 9.14 -6.87 -5.82
CA VAL A 54 8.80 -5.46 -6.06
C VAL A 54 7.49 -5.35 -6.84
N ARG A 55 7.29 -6.15 -7.90
CA ARG A 55 6.05 -6.20 -8.66
C ARG A 55 4.81 -6.52 -7.82
N GLY A 56 4.94 -7.51 -6.91
CA GLY A 56 3.87 -7.85 -5.97
C GLY A 56 3.53 -6.68 -5.02
N GLU A 57 4.55 -6.00 -4.53
CA GLU A 57 4.37 -4.85 -3.64
C GLU A 57 3.86 -3.60 -4.38
N GLN A 58 4.15 -3.41 -5.67
CA GLN A 58 3.55 -2.36 -6.49
C GLN A 58 2.03 -2.49 -6.57
N ALA A 59 1.52 -3.71 -6.74
CA ALA A 59 0.08 -3.95 -6.76
C ALA A 59 -0.57 -3.61 -5.42
N ARG A 60 0.08 -3.94 -4.29
CA ARG A 60 -0.39 -3.58 -2.94
C ARG A 60 -0.34 -2.07 -2.71
N ALA A 61 0.79 -1.43 -3.06
CA ALA A 61 0.93 0.02 -2.93
C ALA A 61 -0.16 0.77 -3.73
N ALA A 62 -0.46 0.32 -4.95
CA ALA A 62 -1.52 0.89 -5.78
C ALA A 62 -2.91 0.74 -5.14
N ALA A 63 -3.23 -0.42 -4.55
CA ALA A 63 -4.48 -0.66 -3.84
C ALA A 63 -4.62 0.25 -2.61
N ASP A 64 -3.50 0.56 -1.94
CA ASP A 64 -3.44 1.42 -0.76
C ASP A 64 -3.25 2.91 -1.12
N HIS A 65 -3.30 3.28 -2.40
CA HIS A 65 -3.04 4.64 -2.91
C HIS A 65 -1.67 5.19 -2.48
N ARG A 66 -0.64 4.34 -2.40
CA ARG A 66 0.73 4.68 -2.03
C ARG A 66 1.66 4.69 -3.23
N LYS A 67 2.65 5.58 -3.20
CA LYS A 67 3.82 5.51 -4.10
C LYS A 67 4.82 4.52 -3.50
N LEU A 68 5.52 3.78 -4.36
CA LEU A 68 6.48 2.79 -3.92
C LEU A 68 7.89 3.14 -4.39
N LEU A 69 8.87 3.02 -3.48
CA LEU A 69 10.29 3.06 -3.78
C LEU A 69 10.99 1.81 -3.23
N VAL A 70 12.02 1.38 -3.94
CA VAL A 70 13.02 0.45 -3.40
C VAL A 70 14.05 1.27 -2.64
N TYR A 71 14.22 0.93 -1.38
CA TYR A 71 15.23 1.51 -0.50
C TYR A 71 16.32 0.49 -0.20
N VAL A 72 17.58 0.92 -0.31
CA VAL A 72 18.73 0.12 0.08
C VAL A 72 19.54 0.87 1.12
N GLY A 73 19.70 0.24 2.26
CA GLY A 73 20.48 0.75 3.39
C GLY A 73 21.45 -0.30 3.94
N ALA A 74 22.08 0.01 5.05
CA ALA A 74 22.86 -0.92 5.85
C ALA A 74 22.93 -0.44 7.30
N THR A 75 23.16 -1.34 8.24
CA THR A 75 23.19 -1.01 9.68
C THR A 75 24.33 -0.07 10.06
N TRP A 76 25.43 -0.10 9.33
CA TRP A 76 26.60 0.78 9.53
C TRP A 76 26.47 2.16 8.86
N CYS A 77 25.45 2.33 7.99
CA CYS A 77 25.23 3.58 7.26
C CYS A 77 24.52 4.60 8.16
N GLU A 78 25.25 5.60 8.60
CA GLU A 78 24.73 6.64 9.52
C GLU A 78 23.54 7.42 8.92
N PRO A 79 23.58 7.96 7.67
CA PRO A 79 22.46 8.64 7.09
C PRO A 79 21.21 7.73 6.91
N CYS A 80 21.44 6.43 6.66
CA CYS A 80 20.39 5.44 6.54
C CYS A 80 19.61 5.30 7.85
N ARG A 81 20.32 5.14 8.97
CA ARG A 81 19.70 5.04 10.31
C ARG A 81 18.92 6.29 10.66
N ARG A 82 19.51 7.48 10.42
CA ARG A 82 18.82 8.76 10.70
C ARG A 82 17.52 8.90 9.92
N PHE A 83 17.52 8.53 8.65
CA PHE A 83 16.30 8.55 7.85
C PHE A 83 15.26 7.55 8.38
N HIS A 84 15.69 6.33 8.69
CA HIS A 84 14.83 5.27 9.21
C HIS A 84 14.20 5.65 10.56
N ASP A 85 15.00 6.22 11.47
CA ASP A 85 14.52 6.69 12.77
C ASP A 85 13.52 7.85 12.62
N ALA A 86 13.78 8.79 11.72
CA ALA A 86 12.87 9.89 11.41
C ALA A 86 11.55 9.38 10.79
N ALA A 87 11.62 8.41 9.88
CA ALA A 87 10.46 7.78 9.30
C ALA A 87 9.61 7.06 10.36
N LYS A 88 10.23 6.25 11.21
CA LYS A 88 9.54 5.57 12.32
C LYS A 88 8.90 6.53 13.32
N ALA A 89 9.53 7.66 13.57
CA ALA A 89 9.02 8.69 14.48
C ALA A 89 7.94 9.58 13.85
N GLY A 90 7.58 9.38 12.57
CA GLY A 90 6.61 10.20 11.87
C GLY A 90 7.10 11.60 11.49
N LEU A 91 8.40 11.88 11.63
CA LEU A 91 8.98 13.21 11.37
C LEU A 91 8.98 13.61 9.89
N VAL A 92 8.79 12.64 9.00
CA VAL A 92 8.73 12.84 7.53
C VAL A 92 7.33 12.60 6.94
N ASP A 93 6.33 12.34 7.76
CA ASP A 93 5.00 11.94 7.30
C ASP A 93 4.27 13.04 6.55
N GLN A 94 4.48 14.30 6.90
CA GLN A 94 3.88 15.42 6.20
C GLN A 94 4.25 15.41 4.70
N ASP A 95 5.47 15.03 4.38
CA ASP A 95 6.01 15.04 3.03
C ASP A 95 5.94 13.67 2.34
N LEU A 96 6.13 12.60 3.10
CA LEU A 96 6.33 11.24 2.61
C LEU A 96 5.34 10.20 3.17
N GLY A 97 4.32 10.61 3.90
CA GLY A 97 3.40 9.70 4.60
C GLY A 97 2.64 8.73 3.67
N THR A 98 2.52 9.05 2.38
CA THR A 98 1.92 8.15 1.38
C THR A 98 2.93 7.23 0.70
N LEU A 99 4.18 7.21 1.15
CA LEU A 99 5.24 6.40 0.58
C LEU A 99 5.27 5.00 1.22
N ARG A 100 5.39 3.98 0.38
CA ARG A 100 5.77 2.62 0.76
C ARG A 100 7.22 2.40 0.37
N LEU A 101 8.08 2.06 1.35
CA LEU A 101 9.50 1.77 1.15
C LEU A 101 9.78 0.29 1.34
N LEU A 102 10.33 -0.37 0.32
CA LEU A 102 10.81 -1.74 0.41
C LEU A 102 12.24 -1.74 0.89
N GLU A 103 12.46 -2.18 2.13
CA GLU A 103 13.73 -2.09 2.83
C GLU A 103 14.64 -3.28 2.52
N PHE A 104 15.64 -3.07 1.66
CA PHE A 104 16.71 -4.02 1.38
C PHE A 104 17.97 -3.66 2.17
N ASP A 105 18.72 -4.68 2.58
CA ASP A 105 20.02 -4.54 3.19
C ASP A 105 21.14 -4.73 2.15
N LEU A 106 22.03 -3.75 2.03
CA LEU A 106 23.09 -3.78 1.02
C LEU A 106 24.02 -4.97 1.18
N ASP A 107 24.37 -5.34 2.43
CA ASP A 107 25.33 -6.41 2.68
C ASP A 107 24.75 -7.78 2.37
N ARG A 108 23.46 -7.97 2.67
CA ARG A 108 22.73 -9.21 2.40
C ARG A 108 22.30 -9.35 0.94
N ASP A 109 21.87 -8.25 0.32
CA ASP A 109 21.05 -8.28 -0.90
C ASP A 109 21.79 -7.80 -2.15
N ARG A 110 23.06 -7.44 -2.04
CA ARG A 110 23.89 -6.80 -3.09
C ARG A 110 23.76 -7.45 -4.45
N GLU A 111 23.94 -8.77 -4.52
CA GLU A 111 23.97 -9.49 -5.81
C GLU A 111 22.59 -9.52 -6.47
N ARG A 112 21.53 -9.81 -5.70
CA ARG A 112 20.17 -9.87 -6.24
C ARG A 112 19.61 -8.48 -6.57
N LEU A 113 20.04 -7.44 -5.87
CA LEU A 113 19.72 -6.06 -6.20
C LEU A 113 20.39 -5.65 -7.53
N ALA A 114 21.67 -6.00 -7.71
CA ALA A 114 22.41 -5.71 -8.94
C ALA A 114 21.80 -6.43 -10.16
N ALA A 115 21.33 -7.67 -10.00
CA ALA A 115 20.69 -8.45 -11.07
C ALA A 115 19.43 -7.78 -11.64
N ASP A 116 18.71 -7.00 -10.81
CA ASP A 116 17.49 -6.29 -11.20
C ASP A 116 17.69 -4.77 -11.37
N GLY A 117 18.96 -4.31 -11.47
CA GLY A 117 19.33 -2.93 -11.79
C GLY A 117 19.37 -1.97 -10.61
N TYR A 118 19.24 -2.45 -9.36
CA TYR A 118 19.31 -1.64 -8.14
C TYR A 118 20.73 -1.54 -7.55
N ALA A 119 21.75 -1.75 -8.37
CA ALA A 119 23.14 -1.55 -7.92
C ALA A 119 23.35 -0.09 -7.51
N SER A 120 24.05 0.12 -6.38
CA SER A 120 24.38 1.44 -5.87
C SER A 120 25.83 1.51 -5.42
N GLN A 121 26.47 2.65 -5.68
CA GLN A 121 27.81 2.96 -5.17
C GLN A 121 27.75 3.68 -3.82
N MET A 122 26.62 4.30 -3.52
CA MET A 122 26.40 5.03 -2.26
C MET A 122 25.01 4.72 -1.70
N ILE A 123 24.93 4.55 -0.40
CA ILE A 123 23.68 4.42 0.33
C ILE A 123 23.48 5.60 1.29
N PRO A 124 22.21 5.93 1.62
CA PRO A 124 20.98 5.29 1.20
C PRO A 124 20.74 5.41 -0.31
N LEU A 125 20.20 4.35 -0.94
CA LEU A 125 19.62 4.39 -2.27
C LEU A 125 18.10 4.43 -2.15
N PHE A 126 17.46 5.29 -2.93
CA PHE A 126 16.01 5.27 -3.15
C PHE A 126 15.78 5.23 -4.67
N ALA A 127 15.15 4.19 -5.16
CA ALA A 127 15.00 3.97 -6.60
C ALA A 127 13.54 3.74 -6.99
N LEU A 128 13.12 4.36 -8.10
CA LEU A 128 11.82 4.09 -8.70
C LEU A 128 11.86 2.76 -9.47
N PRO A 129 10.96 1.83 -9.17
CA PRO A 129 10.81 0.61 -9.96
C PRO A 129 10.00 0.87 -11.24
N ALA A 130 10.34 0.13 -12.30
CA ALA A 130 9.53 -0.02 -13.50
C ALA A 130 8.37 -0.99 -13.26
N ALA A 131 7.42 -1.07 -14.19
CA ALA A 131 6.26 -1.96 -14.07
C ALA A 131 6.62 -3.46 -13.97
N ASP A 132 7.78 -3.86 -14.48
CA ASP A 132 8.31 -5.23 -14.35
C ASP A 132 9.03 -5.49 -13.02
N GLY A 133 9.12 -4.47 -12.15
CA GLY A 133 9.77 -4.52 -10.85
C GLY A 133 11.28 -4.29 -10.88
N LYS A 134 11.89 -4.07 -12.05
CA LYS A 134 13.30 -3.68 -12.17
C LYS A 134 13.50 -2.19 -11.96
N ALA A 135 14.74 -1.76 -11.75
CA ALA A 135 15.04 -0.36 -11.61
C ALA A 135 14.83 0.41 -12.93
N THR A 136 14.24 1.61 -12.84
CA THR A 136 14.10 2.52 -13.99
C THR A 136 15.40 3.29 -14.31
N GLY A 137 16.40 3.24 -13.43
CA GLY A 137 17.54 4.15 -13.44
C GLY A 137 17.25 5.49 -12.75
N LYS A 138 16.01 5.85 -12.47
CA LYS A 138 15.67 7.04 -11.68
C LYS A 138 15.84 6.74 -10.20
N ALA A 139 16.82 7.38 -9.58
CA ALA A 139 17.18 7.14 -8.20
C ALA A 139 17.89 8.33 -7.58
N ILE A 140 17.86 8.42 -6.26
CA ILE A 140 18.79 9.24 -5.48
C ILE A 140 19.69 8.33 -4.66
N GLN A 141 20.95 8.72 -4.52
CA GLN A 141 21.97 7.96 -3.80
C GLN A 141 22.71 8.86 -2.82
N GLY A 142 23.07 8.28 -1.68
CA GLY A 142 23.84 8.94 -0.64
C GLY A 142 23.14 10.13 0.00
N SER A 143 23.70 10.55 1.13
CA SER A 143 23.31 11.76 1.85
C SER A 143 24.53 12.31 2.58
N ILE A 144 24.42 13.53 3.10
CA ILE A 144 25.38 14.07 4.07
C ILE A 144 25.23 13.33 5.41
N LYS A 145 26.29 13.33 6.21
CA LYS A 145 26.28 12.81 7.58
C LYS A 145 25.77 13.87 8.57
N GLY A 146 25.44 13.42 9.77
CA GLY A 146 24.99 14.27 10.88
C GLY A 146 23.53 14.65 10.78
N ASP A 147 23.13 15.65 11.56
CA ASP A 147 21.72 16.04 11.75
C ASP A 147 21.06 16.56 10.47
N GLY A 148 21.84 17.01 9.51
CA GLY A 148 21.34 17.44 8.20
C GLY A 148 20.94 16.32 7.25
N ALA A 149 21.18 15.04 7.59
CA ALA A 149 20.97 13.91 6.69
C ALA A 149 19.52 13.82 6.18
N VAL A 150 18.54 13.91 7.07
CA VAL A 150 17.11 13.84 6.73
C VAL A 150 16.68 15.04 5.92
N GLY A 151 17.10 16.26 6.32
CA GLY A 151 16.81 17.49 5.56
C GLY A 151 17.43 17.52 4.17
N ASN A 152 18.52 16.78 3.94
CA ASN A 152 19.11 16.60 2.61
C ASN A 152 18.32 15.58 1.76
N LEU A 153 17.77 14.54 2.38
CA LEU A 153 17.07 13.47 1.68
C LEU A 153 15.62 13.85 1.27
N VAL A 154 14.86 14.46 2.16
CA VAL A 154 13.42 14.69 1.96
C VAL A 154 13.12 15.51 0.70
N PRO A 155 13.76 16.66 0.43
CA PRO A 155 13.49 17.43 -0.80
C PRO A 155 13.83 16.64 -2.08
N ARG A 156 14.91 15.85 -2.06
CA ARG A 156 15.32 15.00 -3.18
C ARG A 156 14.34 13.87 -3.44
N LEU A 157 13.76 13.30 -2.37
CA LEU A 157 12.70 12.28 -2.47
C LEU A 157 11.42 12.86 -3.05
N ILE A 158 11.00 14.04 -2.61
CA ILE A 158 9.85 14.76 -3.17
C ILE A 158 10.04 14.95 -4.67
N GLU A 159 11.23 15.38 -5.10
CA GLU A 159 11.54 15.57 -6.52
C GLU A 159 11.53 14.26 -7.30
N LEU A 160 12.09 13.19 -6.75
CA LEU A 160 12.08 11.84 -7.36
C LEU A 160 10.65 11.32 -7.58
N LEU A 161 9.72 11.70 -6.71
CA LEU A 161 8.33 11.23 -6.72
C LEU A 161 7.39 12.08 -7.62
N ARG A 162 7.87 13.16 -8.23
CA ARG A 162 7.12 13.98 -9.19
C ARG A 162 7.06 13.31 -10.56
#